data_3c855194b5ab3fd822b2e2e0babe125c
#
_entry.id   3c855194b5ab3fd822b2e2e0babe125c
#
_cell.length_a   1.000
_cell.length_b   1.000
_cell.length_c   1.000
_cell.angle_alpha   90.00
_cell.angle_beta   90.00
_cell.angle_gamma   90.00
#
_symmetry.space_group_name_H-M   'P 1'
#
loop_
_entity.id
_entity.type
_entity.pdbx_description
1 polymer ?
#
loop_
_entity_poly.entity_id
_entity_poly.type
_entity_poly.pdbx_seq_one_letter_code
_entity_poly.pdbx_strand_id
1 'polypeptide(L)'
;MAQGRGCALLSLVGCVALLAAACATPVGAVRVEPDVVHRTLTGSVLSVGTPSIPTQNVLHEQNLAERFDEEPEAALADLHAAVVSGRRGVSALFALSELSFFHAERTHKRAYYLAAAVYAYAFLFPDDESTDPDPFDPRLRLAADLYNRGITAALASENRAYVDLRSGVFALPFGELHVSFDRDDLI
;
A
#
# COMPACT_ATOMS: atom_id res chain seq x y z
N MET A 1 -4.18 66.91 18.29
CA MET A 1 -4.02 65.93 17.20
C MET A 1 -3.05 64.79 17.58
N ALA A 2 -2.86 64.38 18.83
CA ALA A 2 -1.89 63.33 19.27
C ALA A 2 -2.54 62.00 19.73
N GLN A 3 -3.85 61.95 19.96
CA GLN A 3 -4.53 60.78 20.50
C GLN A 3 -4.83 59.65 19.49
N GLY A 4 -4.87 59.95 18.19
CA GLY A 4 -5.20 58.96 17.15
C GLY A 4 -4.04 57.99 16.80
N ARG A 5 -2.80 58.36 17.05
CA ARG A 5 -1.61 57.56 16.68
C ARG A 5 -1.34 56.42 17.65
N GLY A 6 -1.70 56.55 18.92
CA GLY A 6 -1.53 55.52 19.93
C GLY A 6 -2.48 54.33 19.74
N CYS A 7 -3.72 54.60 19.35
CA CYS A 7 -4.72 53.55 19.12
C CYS A 7 -4.41 52.68 17.88
N ALA A 8 -3.90 53.28 16.82
CA ALA A 8 -3.52 52.59 15.59
C ALA A 8 -2.30 51.67 15.81
N LEU A 9 -1.31 52.11 16.60
CA LEU A 9 -0.13 51.32 16.96
C LEU A 9 -0.48 50.13 17.85
N LEU A 10 -1.35 50.28 18.83
CA LEU A 10 -1.84 49.19 19.67
C LEU A 10 -2.64 48.15 18.90
N SER A 11 -3.46 48.56 17.95
CA SER A 11 -4.20 47.65 17.08
C SER A 11 -3.27 46.88 16.14
N LEU A 12 -2.23 47.51 15.61
CA LEU A 12 -1.25 46.84 14.72
C LEU A 12 -0.43 45.82 15.47
N VAL A 13 0.03 46.13 16.68
CA VAL A 13 0.78 45.19 17.55
C VAL A 13 -0.10 44.00 17.96
N GLY A 14 -1.38 44.21 18.25
CA GLY A 14 -2.34 43.16 18.57
C GLY A 14 -2.57 42.21 17.39
N CYS A 15 -2.72 42.71 16.16
CA CYS A 15 -2.87 41.89 14.97
C CYS A 15 -1.62 41.08 14.65
N VAL A 16 -0.42 41.65 14.81
CA VAL A 16 0.85 40.91 14.59
C VAL A 16 1.04 39.82 15.64
N ALA A 17 0.68 40.05 16.89
CA ALA A 17 0.75 39.04 17.94
C ALA A 17 -0.23 37.87 17.72
N LEU A 18 -1.44 38.14 17.21
CA LEU A 18 -2.42 37.12 16.85
C LEU A 18 -1.98 36.27 15.65
N LEU A 19 -1.34 36.88 14.65
CA LEU A 19 -0.80 36.18 13.49
C LEU A 19 0.40 35.29 13.85
N ALA A 20 1.24 35.71 14.80
CA ALA A 20 2.37 34.89 15.27
C ALA A 20 1.91 33.68 16.10
N ALA A 21 0.80 33.81 16.85
CA ALA A 21 0.23 32.67 17.60
C ALA A 21 -0.45 31.61 16.69
N ALA A 22 -0.94 32.00 15.52
CA ALA A 22 -1.61 31.10 14.57
C ALA A 22 -0.64 30.12 13.84
N CYS A 23 0.68 30.42 13.84
CA CYS A 23 1.69 29.57 13.19
C CYS A 23 2.37 28.58 14.14
N ALA A 24 2.06 28.62 15.43
CA ALA A 24 2.64 27.68 16.39
C ALA A 24 1.71 26.49 16.63
N THR A 25 1.63 25.57 15.69
CA THR A 25 1.21 24.21 16.03
C THR A 25 2.34 23.59 16.86
N PRO A 26 2.16 23.33 18.15
CA PRO A 26 3.19 22.68 18.93
C PRO A 26 3.41 21.28 18.37
N VAL A 27 4.57 21.03 17.77
CA VAL A 27 5.02 19.66 17.47
C VAL A 27 5.31 19.01 18.81
N GLY A 28 4.27 18.44 19.41
CA GLY A 28 4.39 17.68 20.66
C GLY A 28 4.96 16.30 20.39
N ALA A 29 6.10 15.94 20.96
CA ALA A 29 6.53 14.57 21.06
C ALA A 29 5.71 13.86 22.15
N VAL A 30 4.92 12.87 21.78
CA VAL A 30 4.20 12.01 22.73
C VAL A 30 5.03 10.76 22.94
N ARG A 31 5.30 10.41 24.22
CA ARG A 31 5.94 9.13 24.54
C ARG A 31 4.92 8.01 24.32
N VAL A 32 5.24 7.10 23.42
CA VAL A 32 4.43 5.90 23.13
C VAL A 32 5.15 4.68 23.68
N GLU A 33 4.42 3.71 24.19
CA GLU A 33 4.98 2.45 24.67
C GLU A 33 5.71 1.71 23.54
N PRO A 34 6.90 1.11 23.82
CA PRO A 34 7.72 0.47 22.78
C PRO A 34 7.00 -0.63 21.98
N ASP A 35 6.12 -1.38 22.62
CA ASP A 35 5.34 -2.44 21.99
C ASP A 35 4.27 -1.90 21.01
N VAL A 36 3.71 -0.72 21.29
CA VAL A 36 2.80 -0.02 20.39
C VAL A 36 3.56 0.48 19.17
N VAL A 37 4.73 1.09 19.39
CA VAL A 37 5.59 1.54 18.28
C VAL A 37 6.00 0.35 17.40
N HIS A 38 6.45 -0.75 18.03
CA HIS A 38 6.83 -1.95 17.28
C HIS A 38 5.67 -2.48 16.44
N ARG A 39 4.49 -2.67 17.03
CA ARG A 39 3.30 -3.14 16.29
C ARG A 39 2.90 -2.21 15.15
N THR A 40 3.00 -0.90 15.36
CA THR A 40 2.70 0.09 14.33
C THR A 40 3.69 0.01 13.17
N LEU A 41 4.99 -0.08 13.48
CA LEU A 41 6.04 -0.09 12.46
C LEU A 41 6.15 -1.43 11.71
N THR A 42 5.78 -2.55 12.35
CA THR A 42 5.84 -3.90 11.76
C THR A 42 4.47 -4.43 11.34
N GLY A 43 3.41 -3.66 11.57
CA GLY A 43 2.05 -4.03 11.20
C GLY A 43 1.88 -4.16 9.69
N SER A 44 1.12 -5.16 9.26
CA SER A 44 0.80 -5.43 7.86
C SER A 44 -0.54 -6.16 7.76
N VAL A 45 -1.07 -6.28 6.56
CA VAL A 45 -2.29 -7.04 6.30
C VAL A 45 -2.21 -8.47 6.86
N LEU A 46 -1.03 -9.08 6.87
CA LEU A 46 -0.84 -10.45 7.35
C LEU A 46 -0.71 -10.59 8.86
N SER A 47 -0.34 -9.53 9.57
CA SER A 47 -0.09 -9.57 11.02
C SER A 47 -1.19 -8.90 11.84
N VAL A 48 -1.72 -7.78 11.39
CA VAL A 48 -2.72 -6.97 12.12
C VAL A 48 -4.00 -6.72 11.30
N GLY A 49 -4.06 -7.21 10.06
CA GLY A 49 -5.24 -7.07 9.21
C GLY A 49 -5.44 -5.66 8.63
N THR A 50 -4.41 -4.82 8.64
CA THR A 50 -4.42 -3.48 8.04
C THR A 50 -3.19 -3.29 7.16
N PRO A 51 -3.26 -2.45 6.10
CA PRO A 51 -2.10 -2.15 5.27
C PRO A 51 -0.92 -1.60 6.06
N SER A 52 0.29 -1.98 5.68
CA SER A 52 1.54 -1.52 6.29
C SER A 52 1.77 -0.03 6.07
N ILE A 53 2.64 0.60 6.88
CA ILE A 53 3.00 2.02 6.74
C ILE A 53 3.51 2.35 5.32
N PRO A 54 4.40 1.56 4.70
CA PRO A 54 4.82 1.83 3.32
C PRO A 54 3.65 1.91 2.33
N THR A 55 2.67 1.02 2.47
CA THR A 55 1.46 1.01 1.64
C THR A 55 0.55 2.20 1.93
N GLN A 56 0.36 2.55 3.21
CA GLN A 56 -0.40 3.75 3.59
C GLN A 56 0.24 5.03 3.03
N ASN A 57 1.57 5.13 3.05
CA ASN A 57 2.28 6.26 2.45
C ASN A 57 2.00 6.37 0.96
N VAL A 58 2.00 5.25 0.21
CA VAL A 58 1.63 5.25 -1.21
C VAL A 58 0.19 5.74 -1.42
N LEU A 59 -0.76 5.30 -0.60
CA LEU A 59 -2.15 5.79 -0.68
C LEU A 59 -2.25 7.30 -0.44
N HIS A 60 -1.53 7.82 0.56
CA HIS A 60 -1.51 9.27 0.85
C HIS A 60 -0.82 10.08 -0.25
N GLU A 61 0.34 9.64 -0.74
CA GLU A 61 1.08 10.30 -1.83
C GLU A 61 0.27 10.37 -3.13
N GLN A 62 -0.65 9.42 -3.34
CA GLN A 62 -1.50 9.35 -4.50
C GLN A 62 -2.87 9.99 -4.30
N ASN A 63 -3.17 10.48 -3.09
CA ASN A 63 -4.51 10.94 -2.68
C ASN A 63 -5.60 9.85 -2.91
N LEU A 64 -5.24 8.59 -2.68
CA LEU A 64 -6.13 7.44 -2.86
C LEU A 64 -6.66 6.86 -1.54
N ALA A 65 -6.27 7.39 -0.37
CA ALA A 65 -6.64 6.82 0.92
C ALA A 65 -8.16 6.80 1.13
N GLU A 66 -8.84 7.92 0.99
CA GLU A 66 -10.29 8.03 1.11
C GLU A 66 -11.00 7.18 0.04
N ARG A 67 -10.52 7.25 -1.21
CA ARG A 67 -11.08 6.46 -2.30
C ARG A 67 -10.92 4.95 -2.09
N PHE A 68 -9.81 4.51 -1.48
CA PHE A 68 -9.63 3.10 -1.18
C PHE A 68 -10.59 2.61 -0.09
N ASP A 69 -10.95 3.46 0.87
CA ASP A 69 -11.94 3.13 1.90
C ASP A 69 -13.35 3.03 1.34
N GLU A 70 -13.72 3.92 0.41
CA GLU A 70 -15.07 3.99 -0.16
C GLU A 70 -15.25 3.08 -1.39
N GLU A 71 -14.28 3.09 -2.31
CA GLU A 71 -14.31 2.40 -3.60
C GLU A 71 -12.99 1.65 -3.85
N PRO A 72 -12.67 0.59 -3.09
CA PRO A 72 -11.35 -0.06 -3.13
C PRO A 72 -10.97 -0.57 -4.52
N GLU A 73 -11.91 -1.10 -5.28
CA GLU A 73 -11.64 -1.60 -6.64
C GLU A 73 -11.26 -0.47 -7.60
N ALA A 74 -11.90 0.68 -7.48
CA ALA A 74 -11.58 1.84 -8.30
C ALA A 74 -10.21 2.44 -7.94
N ALA A 75 -9.88 2.52 -6.65
CA ALA A 75 -8.57 2.96 -6.20
C ALA A 75 -7.44 2.02 -6.67
N LEU A 76 -7.68 0.70 -6.63
CA LEU A 76 -6.75 -0.30 -7.16
C LEU A 76 -6.57 -0.17 -8.67
N ALA A 77 -7.64 0.11 -9.43
CA ALA A 77 -7.58 0.35 -10.86
C ALA A 77 -6.74 1.58 -11.21
N ASP A 78 -6.90 2.68 -10.47
CA ASP A 78 -6.11 3.89 -10.67
C ASP A 78 -4.63 3.67 -10.37
N LEU A 79 -4.33 2.99 -9.27
CA LEU A 79 -2.94 2.68 -8.91
C LEU A 79 -2.30 1.74 -9.93
N HIS A 80 -3.04 0.72 -10.40
CA HIS A 80 -2.60 -0.17 -11.49
C HIS A 80 -2.30 0.62 -12.77
N ALA A 81 -3.22 1.47 -13.22
CA ALA A 81 -3.02 2.28 -14.42
C ALA A 81 -1.81 3.22 -14.30
N ALA A 82 -1.51 3.73 -13.10
CA ALA A 82 -0.34 4.54 -12.84
C ALA A 82 0.96 3.74 -12.96
N VAL A 83 0.99 2.47 -12.51
CA VAL A 83 2.14 1.57 -12.67
C VAL A 83 2.35 1.20 -14.13
N VAL A 84 1.32 0.73 -14.82
CA VAL A 84 1.40 0.32 -16.24
C VAL A 84 1.85 1.47 -17.15
N SER A 85 1.46 2.71 -16.84
CA SER A 85 1.91 3.89 -17.59
C SER A 85 3.36 4.33 -17.26
N GLY A 86 4.09 3.60 -16.42
CA GLY A 86 5.46 3.95 -16.00
C GLY A 86 5.55 5.18 -15.09
N ARG A 87 4.43 5.73 -14.64
CA ARG A 87 4.41 6.90 -13.75
C ARG A 87 4.78 6.56 -12.32
N ARG A 88 4.79 5.28 -11.95
CA ARG A 88 5.02 4.80 -10.59
C ARG A 88 5.97 3.62 -10.58
N GLY A 89 6.84 3.62 -9.58
CA GLY A 89 7.89 2.62 -9.42
C GLY A 89 7.54 1.51 -8.44
N VAL A 90 8.57 0.88 -7.94
CA VAL A 90 8.61 -0.33 -7.11
C VAL A 90 7.70 -0.25 -5.87
N SER A 91 7.60 0.94 -5.22
CA SER A 91 6.73 1.10 -4.04
C SER A 91 5.24 0.95 -4.35
N ALA A 92 4.81 1.33 -5.56
CA ALA A 92 3.43 1.15 -5.98
C ALA A 92 3.10 -0.32 -6.29
N LEU A 93 4.05 -1.11 -6.81
CA LEU A 93 3.90 -2.56 -6.98
C LEU A 93 3.70 -3.26 -5.64
N PHE A 94 4.53 -2.91 -4.64
CA PHE A 94 4.37 -3.42 -3.28
C PHE A 94 3.00 -3.06 -2.69
N ALA A 95 2.58 -1.80 -2.81
CA ALA A 95 1.28 -1.34 -2.33
C ALA A 95 0.12 -2.06 -3.03
N LEU A 96 0.18 -2.25 -4.37
CA LEU A 96 -0.82 -3.02 -5.12
C LEU A 96 -0.91 -4.47 -4.63
N SER A 97 0.23 -5.09 -4.32
CA SER A 97 0.24 -6.44 -3.77
C SER A 97 -0.51 -6.50 -2.43
N GLU A 98 -0.15 -5.65 -1.47
CA GLU A 98 -0.74 -5.67 -0.14
C GLU A 98 -2.22 -5.25 -0.15
N LEU A 99 -2.59 -4.21 -0.91
CA LEU A 99 -3.97 -3.73 -1.02
C LEU A 99 -4.87 -4.74 -1.74
N SER A 100 -4.36 -5.41 -2.77
CA SER A 100 -5.10 -6.49 -3.45
C SER A 100 -5.36 -7.65 -2.51
N PHE A 101 -4.36 -8.05 -1.71
CA PHE A 101 -4.54 -9.08 -0.69
C PHE A 101 -5.54 -8.66 0.38
N PHE A 102 -5.45 -7.43 0.89
CA PHE A 102 -6.39 -6.88 1.85
C PHE A 102 -7.83 -6.88 1.33
N HIS A 103 -8.03 -6.47 0.09
CA HIS A 103 -9.35 -6.49 -0.55
C HIS A 103 -9.86 -7.92 -0.75
N ALA A 104 -8.98 -8.84 -1.15
CA ALA A 104 -9.29 -10.25 -1.31
C ALA A 104 -9.76 -10.91 0.01
N GLU A 105 -9.08 -10.63 1.13
CA GLU A 105 -9.47 -11.13 2.47
C GLU A 105 -10.88 -10.68 2.87
N ARG A 106 -11.28 -9.46 2.48
CA ARG A 106 -12.60 -8.91 2.80
C ARG A 106 -13.72 -9.39 1.86
N THR A 107 -13.39 -9.69 0.61
CA THR A 107 -14.37 -10.00 -0.44
C THR A 107 -14.36 -11.48 -0.86
N HIS A 108 -13.31 -12.21 -0.51
CA HIS A 108 -13.03 -13.58 -0.94
C HIS A 108 -12.96 -13.77 -2.47
N LYS A 109 -12.66 -12.68 -3.21
CA LYS A 109 -12.49 -12.71 -4.67
C LYS A 109 -11.13 -13.27 -5.03
N ARG A 110 -11.09 -14.47 -5.64
CA ARG A 110 -9.85 -15.18 -6.03
C ARG A 110 -8.94 -14.35 -6.94
N ALA A 111 -9.53 -13.57 -7.85
CA ALA A 111 -8.79 -12.72 -8.77
C ALA A 111 -7.87 -11.71 -8.05
N TYR A 112 -8.28 -11.20 -6.90
CA TYR A 112 -7.47 -10.27 -6.11
C TYR A 112 -6.36 -10.94 -5.31
N TYR A 113 -6.55 -12.19 -4.85
CA TYR A 113 -5.44 -12.99 -4.29
C TYR A 113 -4.37 -13.25 -5.35
N LEU A 114 -4.80 -13.59 -6.58
CA LEU A 114 -3.87 -13.81 -7.68
C LEU A 114 -3.16 -12.50 -8.07
N ALA A 115 -3.88 -11.38 -8.14
CA ALA A 115 -3.29 -10.07 -8.39
C ALA A 115 -2.24 -9.70 -7.33
N ALA A 116 -2.53 -9.97 -6.05
CA ALA A 116 -1.58 -9.75 -4.97
C ALA A 116 -0.26 -10.52 -5.22
N ALA A 117 -0.35 -11.77 -5.63
CA ALA A 117 0.82 -12.58 -5.96
C ALA A 117 1.57 -12.05 -7.18
N VAL A 118 0.88 -11.65 -8.24
CA VAL A 118 1.50 -11.09 -9.46
C VAL A 118 2.26 -9.81 -9.16
N TYR A 119 1.67 -8.89 -8.40
CA TYR A 119 2.34 -7.64 -8.02
C TYR A 119 3.49 -7.88 -7.04
N ALA A 120 3.35 -8.84 -6.11
CA ALA A 120 4.45 -9.23 -5.23
C ALA A 120 5.62 -9.80 -6.04
N TYR A 121 5.35 -10.65 -7.02
CA TYR A 121 6.37 -11.19 -7.92
C TYR A 121 7.08 -10.08 -8.70
N ALA A 122 6.33 -9.15 -9.30
CA ALA A 122 6.91 -8.03 -10.03
C ALA A 122 7.73 -7.08 -9.13
N PHE A 123 7.40 -7.00 -7.84
CA PHE A 123 8.20 -6.26 -6.86
C PHE A 123 9.49 -6.99 -6.50
N LEU A 124 9.44 -8.33 -6.34
CA LEU A 124 10.57 -9.15 -5.91
C LEU A 124 11.57 -9.41 -7.04
N PHE A 125 11.07 -9.51 -8.27
CA PHE A 125 11.82 -9.92 -9.46
C PHE A 125 11.52 -8.95 -10.62
N PRO A 126 12.02 -7.71 -10.55
CA PRO A 126 11.84 -6.76 -11.65
C PRO A 126 12.60 -7.24 -12.90
N ASP A 127 12.09 -6.88 -14.08
CA ASP A 127 12.73 -7.23 -15.36
C ASP A 127 14.07 -6.49 -15.58
N ASP A 128 14.28 -5.37 -14.89
CA ASP A 128 15.50 -4.56 -14.96
C ASP A 128 16.26 -4.68 -13.64
N GLU A 129 17.43 -5.33 -13.68
CA GLU A 129 18.33 -5.51 -12.52
C GLU A 129 18.71 -4.19 -11.83
N SER A 130 18.68 -3.05 -12.56
CA SER A 130 18.96 -1.73 -11.97
C SER A 130 17.86 -1.26 -11.01
N THR A 131 16.70 -1.94 -11.01
CA THR A 131 15.55 -1.67 -10.14
C THR A 131 15.35 -2.72 -9.07
N ASP A 132 16.30 -3.66 -8.93
CA ASP A 132 16.25 -4.68 -7.87
C ASP A 132 16.08 -4.01 -6.49
N PRO A 133 15.17 -4.52 -5.66
CA PRO A 133 15.01 -4.00 -4.32
C PRO A 133 16.28 -4.23 -3.50
N ASP A 134 16.62 -3.25 -2.65
CA ASP A 134 17.75 -3.38 -1.73
C ASP A 134 17.60 -4.69 -0.91
N PRO A 135 18.63 -5.54 -0.81
CA PRO A 135 18.57 -6.77 -0.01
C PRO A 135 18.17 -6.56 1.46
N PHE A 136 18.32 -5.35 1.97
CA PHE A 136 17.90 -4.97 3.32
C PHE A 136 16.52 -4.28 3.36
N ASP A 137 15.81 -4.21 2.23
CA ASP A 137 14.46 -3.64 2.20
C ASP A 137 13.50 -4.47 3.10
N PRO A 138 12.94 -3.89 4.16
CA PRO A 138 12.08 -4.63 5.09
C PRO A 138 10.80 -5.16 4.43
N ARG A 139 10.43 -4.65 3.24
CA ARG A 139 9.25 -5.07 2.48
C ARG A 139 9.43 -6.43 1.79
N LEU A 140 10.68 -6.87 1.54
CA LEU A 140 10.98 -8.13 0.83
C LEU A 140 10.30 -9.33 1.48
N ARG A 141 10.40 -9.44 2.80
CA ARG A 141 9.77 -10.53 3.55
C ARG A 141 8.25 -10.54 3.39
N LEU A 142 7.63 -9.37 3.58
CA LEU A 142 6.18 -9.25 3.44
C LEU A 142 5.74 -9.54 2.01
N ALA A 143 6.47 -9.07 1.00
CA ALA A 143 6.17 -9.36 -0.40
C ALA A 143 6.26 -10.86 -0.71
N ALA A 144 7.29 -11.57 -0.21
CA ALA A 144 7.40 -13.01 -0.35
C ALA A 144 6.24 -13.76 0.32
N ASP A 145 5.83 -13.33 1.51
CA ASP A 145 4.67 -13.89 2.21
C ASP A 145 3.36 -13.63 1.46
N LEU A 146 3.18 -12.42 0.90
CA LEU A 146 2.02 -12.07 0.06
C LEU A 146 1.97 -12.90 -1.23
N TYR A 147 3.13 -13.10 -1.88
CA TYR A 147 3.25 -13.97 -3.04
C TYR A 147 2.77 -15.39 -2.73
N ASN A 148 3.34 -16.02 -1.70
CA ASN A 148 3.02 -17.40 -1.33
C ASN A 148 1.55 -17.56 -0.91
N ARG A 149 1.04 -16.67 -0.06
CA ARG A 149 -0.34 -16.73 0.40
C ARG A 149 -1.34 -16.38 -0.71
N GLY A 150 -0.99 -15.42 -1.56
CA GLY A 150 -1.80 -15.01 -2.71
C GLY A 150 -1.99 -16.18 -3.68
N ILE A 151 -0.91 -16.85 -4.10
CA ILE A 151 -0.98 -18.04 -4.97
C ILE A 151 -1.78 -19.16 -4.30
N THR A 152 -1.47 -19.47 -3.05
CA THR A 152 -2.16 -20.54 -2.32
C THR A 152 -3.67 -20.29 -2.24
N ALA A 153 -4.09 -19.06 -1.93
CA ALA A 153 -5.50 -18.72 -1.81
C ALA A 153 -6.22 -18.64 -3.18
N ALA A 154 -5.53 -18.11 -4.20
CA ALA A 154 -6.08 -17.99 -5.55
C ALA A 154 -6.32 -19.34 -6.23
N LEU A 155 -5.37 -20.29 -6.07
CA LEU A 155 -5.37 -21.59 -6.71
C LEU A 155 -5.86 -22.71 -5.78
N ALA A 156 -6.38 -22.38 -4.60
CA ALA A 156 -6.97 -23.38 -3.71
C ALA A 156 -8.13 -24.11 -4.39
N SER A 157 -8.22 -25.42 -4.17
CA SER A 157 -9.40 -26.21 -4.54
C SER A 157 -10.66 -25.68 -3.87
N GLU A 158 -11.85 -26.07 -4.34
CA GLU A 158 -13.13 -25.60 -3.77
C GLU A 158 -13.24 -25.85 -2.27
N ASN A 159 -12.76 -26.99 -1.81
CA ASN A 159 -12.72 -27.38 -0.39
C ASN A 159 -11.47 -26.88 0.35
N ARG A 160 -10.58 -26.13 -0.33
CA ARG A 160 -9.31 -25.60 0.19
C ARG A 160 -8.35 -26.67 0.74
N ALA A 161 -8.49 -27.91 0.31
CA ALA A 161 -7.67 -29.01 0.79
C ALA A 161 -6.29 -29.08 0.10
N TYR A 162 -6.17 -28.56 -1.12
CA TYR A 162 -4.93 -28.55 -1.89
C TYR A 162 -4.91 -27.36 -2.87
N VAL A 163 -3.73 -27.07 -3.42
CA VAL A 163 -3.54 -26.07 -4.49
C VAL A 163 -3.69 -26.80 -5.83
N ASP A 164 -4.62 -26.33 -6.66
CA ASP A 164 -4.89 -26.87 -7.99
C ASP A 164 -4.04 -26.15 -9.03
N LEU A 165 -2.82 -26.68 -9.24
CA LEU A 165 -1.92 -26.18 -10.28
C LEU A 165 -2.29 -26.79 -11.63
N ARG A 166 -2.74 -25.95 -12.56
CA ARG A 166 -3.09 -26.34 -13.93
C ARG A 166 -2.69 -25.26 -14.92
N SER A 167 -2.31 -25.68 -16.12
CA SER A 167 -2.18 -24.77 -17.26
C SER A 167 -3.56 -24.21 -17.62
N GLY A 168 -3.61 -22.91 -17.97
CA GLY A 168 -4.87 -22.25 -18.32
C GLY A 168 -4.80 -20.73 -18.23
N VAL A 169 -5.96 -20.11 -18.42
CA VAL A 169 -6.12 -18.66 -18.29
C VAL A 169 -6.86 -18.37 -16.98
N PHE A 170 -6.28 -17.49 -16.18
CA PHE A 170 -6.83 -17.07 -14.90
C PHE A 170 -7.16 -15.59 -14.96
N ALA A 171 -8.39 -15.25 -14.58
CA ALA A 171 -8.83 -13.85 -14.54
C ALA A 171 -8.12 -13.07 -13.43
N LEU A 172 -7.64 -11.89 -13.76
CA LEU A 172 -7.17 -10.86 -12.84
C LEU A 172 -8.16 -9.69 -12.82
N PRO A 173 -8.12 -8.81 -11.81
CA PRO A 173 -8.99 -7.63 -11.80
C PRO A 173 -8.78 -6.71 -13.01
N PHE A 174 -7.56 -6.69 -13.56
CA PHE A 174 -7.16 -5.79 -14.63
C PHE A 174 -6.49 -6.53 -15.79
N GLY A 175 -6.93 -7.74 -16.09
CA GLY A 175 -6.40 -8.53 -17.20
C GLY A 175 -6.51 -10.03 -16.98
N GLU A 176 -5.60 -10.77 -17.59
CA GLU A 176 -5.56 -12.22 -17.54
C GLU A 176 -4.12 -12.72 -17.32
N LEU A 177 -3.98 -13.77 -16.55
CA LEU A 177 -2.73 -14.49 -16.37
C LEU A 177 -2.79 -15.81 -17.15
N HIS A 178 -1.90 -15.97 -18.13
CA HIS A 178 -1.74 -17.21 -18.88
C HIS A 178 -0.65 -18.07 -18.21
N VAL A 179 -1.04 -19.22 -17.69
CA VAL A 179 -0.13 -20.19 -17.07
C VAL A 179 0.04 -21.39 -18.00
N SER A 180 1.28 -21.69 -18.32
CA SER A 180 1.64 -22.94 -19.01
C SER A 180 2.83 -23.57 -18.30
N PHE A 181 2.73 -24.85 -17.98
CA PHE A 181 3.85 -25.64 -17.46
C PHE A 181 3.70 -27.09 -17.91
N ASP A 182 4.82 -27.78 -18.06
CA ASP A 182 4.83 -29.21 -18.22
C ASP A 182 4.94 -29.86 -16.81
N ARG A 183 4.18 -30.93 -16.60
CA ARG A 183 4.24 -31.69 -15.35
C ARG A 183 5.62 -32.31 -15.11
N ASP A 184 6.33 -32.60 -16.17
CA ASP A 184 7.67 -33.19 -16.11
C ASP A 184 8.72 -32.16 -15.63
N ASP A 185 8.41 -30.87 -15.67
CA ASP A 185 9.27 -29.80 -15.13
C ASP A 185 9.16 -29.66 -13.59
N LEU A 186 8.21 -30.36 -12.96
CA LEU A 186 7.92 -30.25 -11.52
C LEU A 186 8.53 -31.39 -10.66
N ILE A 187 9.35 -32.28 -11.24
CA ILE A 187 9.92 -33.44 -10.56
C ILE A 187 11.40 -33.26 -10.25
#